data_e87f5d586f68f15463a711ec8cf0c9f2
#
_entry.id   e87f5d586f68f15463a711ec8cf0c9f2
#
_cell.length_a   1.000
_cell.length_b   1.000
_cell.length_c   1.000
_cell.angle_alpha   90.00
_cell.angle_beta   90.00
_cell.angle_gamma   90.00
#
_symmetry.space_group_name_H-M   'P 1'
#
loop_
_entity.id
_entity.type
_entity.pdbx_description
1 polymer ?
#
loop_
_entity_poly.entity_id
_entity_poly.type
_entity_poly.pdbx_seq_one_letter_code
_entity_poly.pdbx_strand_id
1 'polypeptide(L)'
;MIDVRNVSRLYHRGVVLVHALEHVTLHVPTGRFIALMGPSGSGKSTLLHLVAGLDRPDGGEVVVAGQALSELDEDGLAGWRARHVGLIFQFYNLLPVLTAIENVELPLLLTSLARGERRERAELALRAVGLAHRAHHRPQQLSGGEQQRVAIARAIVTDPDLLVADEPTGDLDAKSAEDILTLLQELNRAFEKTIVMVTHDPRAERWVDTVVRLDKGVLVDDGGLGRAIA
;
A
#
# COMPACT_ATOMS: atom_id res chain seq x y z
N MET A 1 -4.65 12.61 -6.75
CA MET A 1 -4.58 11.13 -6.82
C MET A 1 -5.57 10.48 -5.86
N ILE A 2 -5.56 10.85 -4.60
CA ILE A 2 -6.48 10.35 -3.58
C ILE A 2 -7.24 11.53 -3.00
N ASP A 3 -8.58 11.44 -2.98
CA ASP A 3 -9.48 12.39 -2.33
C ASP A 3 -10.37 11.64 -1.34
N VAL A 4 -10.14 11.86 -0.06
CA VAL A 4 -10.98 11.39 1.05
C VAL A 4 -11.83 12.56 1.51
N ARG A 5 -13.16 12.46 1.42
CA ARG A 5 -14.09 13.56 1.69
C ARG A 5 -15.04 13.20 2.81
N ASN A 6 -14.84 13.81 3.99
CA ASN A 6 -15.70 13.65 5.16
C ASN A 6 -16.02 12.19 5.53
N VAL A 7 -14.97 11.33 5.46
CA VAL A 7 -15.11 9.88 5.61
C VAL A 7 -15.22 9.49 7.07
N SER A 8 -16.20 8.65 7.37
CA SER A 8 -16.40 8.00 8.67
C SER A 8 -16.47 6.49 8.51
N ARG A 9 -15.89 5.74 9.47
CA ARG A 9 -15.93 4.28 9.51
C ARG A 9 -16.13 3.76 10.92
N LEU A 10 -17.10 2.84 11.06
CA LEU A 10 -17.55 2.25 12.31
C LEU A 10 -17.34 0.75 12.28
N TYR A 11 -16.89 0.19 13.38
CA TYR A 11 -16.82 -1.26 13.54
C TYR A 11 -17.60 -1.70 14.78
N HIS A 12 -18.30 -2.82 14.69
CA HIS A 12 -18.95 -3.47 15.81
C HIS A 12 -17.98 -4.45 16.48
N ARG A 13 -17.65 -4.20 17.76
CA ARG A 13 -16.93 -5.15 18.61
C ARG A 13 -17.87 -5.71 19.67
N GLY A 14 -18.61 -6.74 19.30
CA GLY A 14 -19.74 -7.21 20.09
C GLY A 14 -20.84 -6.14 20.17
N VAL A 15 -21.17 -5.68 21.37
CA VAL A 15 -22.17 -4.62 21.61
C VAL A 15 -21.56 -3.19 21.57
N VAL A 16 -20.24 -3.07 21.47
CA VAL A 16 -19.56 -1.77 21.47
C VAL A 16 -19.35 -1.30 20.04
N LEU A 17 -19.78 -0.07 19.75
CA LEU A 17 -19.51 0.63 18.52
C LEU A 17 -18.15 1.36 18.65
N VAL A 18 -17.24 1.07 17.74
CA VAL A 18 -15.92 1.70 17.68
C VAL A 18 -15.85 2.61 16.47
N HIS A 19 -15.67 3.91 16.69
CA HIS A 19 -15.42 4.90 15.65
C HIS A 19 -13.96 4.77 15.22
N ALA A 20 -13.70 4.09 14.10
CA ALA A 20 -12.35 3.92 13.58
C ALA A 20 -11.88 5.15 12.82
N LEU A 21 -12.80 5.84 12.11
CA LEU A 21 -12.58 7.14 11.47
C LEU A 21 -13.80 8.02 11.70
N GLU A 22 -13.55 9.33 11.89
CA GLU A 22 -14.58 10.33 12.14
C GLU A 22 -14.31 11.59 11.31
N HIS A 23 -15.14 11.81 10.29
CA HIS A 23 -15.12 12.99 9.40
C HIS A 23 -13.73 13.32 8.80
N VAL A 24 -12.96 12.29 8.42
CA VAL A 24 -11.63 12.47 7.84
C VAL A 24 -11.73 13.06 6.43
N THR A 25 -11.00 14.14 6.21
CA THR A 25 -10.84 14.74 4.88
C THR A 25 -9.35 14.90 4.59
N LEU A 26 -8.89 14.31 3.47
CA LEU A 26 -7.47 14.29 3.09
C LEU A 26 -7.35 14.29 1.56
N HIS A 27 -6.47 15.12 1.02
CA HIS A 27 -6.10 15.12 -0.39
C HIS A 27 -4.63 14.71 -0.55
N VAL A 28 -4.35 13.69 -1.40
CA VAL A 28 -2.98 13.28 -1.73
C VAL A 28 -2.76 13.47 -3.23
N PRO A 29 -1.87 14.38 -3.64
CA PRO A 29 -1.50 14.56 -5.05
C PRO A 29 -0.82 13.31 -5.64
N THR A 30 -0.86 13.19 -6.96
CA THR A 30 -0.13 12.14 -7.69
C THR A 30 1.37 12.26 -7.44
N GLY A 31 2.07 11.11 -7.37
CA GLY A 31 3.51 11.03 -7.21
C GLY A 31 4.03 11.35 -5.79
N ARG A 32 3.15 11.57 -4.82
CA ARG A 32 3.58 11.81 -3.43
C ARG A 32 3.81 10.50 -2.68
N PHE A 33 4.85 10.48 -1.87
CA PHE A 33 5.09 9.45 -0.87
C PHE A 33 4.72 10.00 0.51
N ILE A 34 3.63 9.50 1.10
CA ILE A 34 3.17 9.93 2.42
C ILE A 34 3.22 8.81 3.45
N ALA A 35 3.44 9.20 4.71
CA ALA A 35 3.32 8.29 5.85
C ALA A 35 2.11 8.68 6.71
N LEU A 36 1.25 7.71 7.01
CA LEU A 36 0.19 7.81 8.01
C LEU A 36 0.76 7.38 9.36
N MET A 37 0.84 8.28 10.32
CA MET A 37 1.39 8.05 11.65
C MET A 37 0.37 8.33 12.76
N GLY A 38 0.61 7.77 13.94
CA GLY A 38 -0.24 7.94 15.13
C GLY A 38 -0.24 6.71 16.02
N PRO A 39 -0.86 6.79 17.21
CA PRO A 39 -0.91 5.67 18.16
C PRO A 39 -1.61 4.44 17.59
N SER A 40 -1.42 3.28 18.21
CA SER A 40 -2.18 2.08 17.88
C SER A 40 -3.68 2.34 18.05
N GLY A 41 -4.49 1.87 17.11
CA GLY A 41 -5.94 2.08 17.11
C GLY A 41 -6.40 3.48 16.68
N SER A 42 -5.51 4.36 16.16
CA SER A 42 -5.89 5.69 15.69
C SER A 42 -6.59 5.74 14.32
N GLY A 43 -6.83 4.59 13.66
CA GLY A 43 -7.55 4.53 12.37
C GLY A 43 -6.66 4.46 11.13
N LYS A 44 -5.32 4.43 11.24
CA LYS A 44 -4.38 4.44 10.11
C LYS A 44 -4.62 3.30 9.10
N SER A 45 -4.61 2.06 9.58
CA SER A 45 -4.84 0.89 8.70
C SER A 45 -6.28 0.89 8.15
N THR A 46 -7.26 1.42 8.89
CA THR A 46 -8.62 1.61 8.38
C THR A 46 -8.62 2.59 7.20
N LEU A 47 -7.99 3.77 7.34
CA LEU A 47 -7.89 4.74 6.26
C LEU A 47 -7.13 4.15 5.06
N LEU A 48 -6.04 3.43 5.32
CA LEU A 48 -5.26 2.72 4.30
C LEU A 48 -6.12 1.71 3.52
N HIS A 49 -6.94 0.92 4.22
CA HIS A 49 -7.84 -0.07 3.61
C HIS A 49 -8.94 0.58 2.77
N LEU A 50 -9.50 1.70 3.22
CA LEU A 50 -10.49 2.45 2.44
C LEU A 50 -9.90 2.98 1.13
N VAL A 51 -8.70 3.60 1.20
CA VAL A 51 -7.97 4.11 0.04
C VAL A 51 -7.56 3.00 -0.92
N ALA A 52 -7.21 1.82 -0.39
CA ALA A 52 -6.90 0.64 -1.19
C ALA A 52 -8.16 -0.05 -1.79
N GLY A 53 -9.38 0.38 -1.43
CA GLY A 53 -10.61 -0.30 -1.82
C GLY A 53 -10.74 -1.70 -1.22
N LEU A 54 -10.14 -1.96 -0.07
CA LEU A 54 -10.26 -3.22 0.69
C LEU A 54 -11.45 -3.20 1.66
N ASP A 55 -11.94 -1.99 1.98
CA ASP A 55 -13.11 -1.77 2.82
C ASP A 55 -13.91 -0.58 2.29
N ARG A 56 -15.12 -0.35 2.80
CA ARG A 56 -16.00 0.75 2.40
C ARG A 56 -16.27 1.69 3.57
N PRO A 57 -16.36 3.00 3.36
CA PRO A 57 -16.76 3.93 4.41
C PRO A 57 -18.25 3.78 4.74
N ASP A 58 -18.64 4.08 5.98
CA ASP A 58 -20.05 4.18 6.39
C ASP A 58 -20.65 5.55 6.04
N GLY A 59 -19.81 6.56 5.83
CA GLY A 59 -20.20 7.89 5.38
C GLY A 59 -19.04 8.61 4.70
N GLY A 60 -19.38 9.60 3.86
CA GLY A 60 -18.42 10.31 3.05
C GLY A 60 -18.05 9.57 1.75
N GLU A 61 -17.00 10.01 1.09
CA GLU A 61 -16.60 9.50 -0.22
C GLU A 61 -15.08 9.31 -0.29
N VAL A 62 -14.65 8.24 -0.98
CA VAL A 62 -13.25 7.97 -1.32
C VAL A 62 -13.11 7.89 -2.82
N VAL A 63 -12.34 8.82 -3.40
CA VAL A 63 -12.02 8.86 -4.83
C VAL A 63 -10.54 8.59 -4.99
N VAL A 64 -10.16 7.61 -5.82
CA VAL A 64 -8.76 7.26 -6.09
C VAL A 64 -8.55 7.11 -7.59
N ALA A 65 -7.51 7.74 -8.11
CA ALA A 65 -7.22 7.78 -9.55
C ALA A 65 -8.44 8.25 -10.41
N GLY A 66 -9.23 9.17 -9.85
CA GLY A 66 -10.44 9.71 -10.51
C GLY A 66 -11.68 8.82 -10.40
N GLN A 67 -11.60 7.64 -9.78
CA GLN A 67 -12.72 6.72 -9.57
C GLN A 67 -13.29 6.84 -8.16
N ALA A 68 -14.58 7.13 -8.04
CA ALA A 68 -15.30 7.02 -6.78
C ALA A 68 -15.52 5.54 -6.45
N LEU A 69 -14.87 5.06 -5.37
CA LEU A 69 -14.86 3.63 -5.03
C LEU A 69 -16.23 3.12 -4.59
N SER A 70 -17.10 4.00 -4.09
CA SER A 70 -18.48 3.69 -3.69
C SER A 70 -19.40 3.35 -4.86
N GLU A 71 -19.05 3.77 -6.08
CA GLU A 71 -19.82 3.49 -7.29
C GLU A 71 -19.59 2.08 -7.85
N LEU A 72 -18.54 1.40 -7.40
CA LEU A 72 -18.16 0.08 -7.84
C LEU A 72 -18.87 -1.00 -6.98
N ASP A 73 -19.40 -2.04 -7.62
CA ASP A 73 -19.78 -3.27 -6.95
C ASP A 73 -18.53 -4.08 -6.54
N GLU A 74 -18.68 -5.24 -5.91
CA GLU A 74 -17.55 -6.03 -5.40
C GLU A 74 -16.61 -6.51 -6.52
N ASP A 75 -17.16 -6.93 -7.65
CA ASP A 75 -16.37 -7.39 -8.80
C ASP A 75 -15.65 -6.23 -9.48
N GLY A 76 -16.33 -5.10 -9.65
CA GLY A 76 -15.76 -3.86 -10.15
C GLY A 76 -14.62 -3.35 -9.26
N LEU A 77 -14.82 -3.37 -7.94
CA LEU A 77 -13.81 -2.95 -6.95
C LEU A 77 -12.59 -3.90 -6.97
N ALA A 78 -12.82 -5.22 -7.06
CA ALA A 78 -11.73 -6.18 -7.19
C ALA A 78 -10.93 -5.98 -8.49
N GLY A 79 -11.62 -5.78 -9.61
CA GLY A 79 -10.98 -5.48 -10.89
C GLY A 79 -10.23 -4.15 -10.91
N TRP A 80 -10.75 -3.13 -10.22
CA TRP A 80 -10.10 -1.84 -10.05
C TRP A 80 -8.81 -1.99 -9.20
N ARG A 81 -8.89 -2.66 -8.04
CA ARG A 81 -7.71 -2.93 -7.20
C ARG A 81 -6.60 -3.64 -7.97
N ALA A 82 -6.97 -4.69 -8.72
CA ALA A 82 -5.99 -5.47 -9.48
C ALA A 82 -5.18 -4.64 -10.48
N ARG A 83 -5.74 -3.53 -10.98
CA ARG A 83 -5.09 -2.63 -11.95
C ARG A 83 -4.37 -1.45 -11.30
N HIS A 84 -4.94 -0.88 -10.23
CA HIS A 84 -4.51 0.43 -9.73
C HIS A 84 -3.76 0.37 -8.41
N VAL A 85 -3.81 -0.75 -7.67
CA VAL A 85 -3.26 -0.83 -6.30
C VAL A 85 -2.25 -1.97 -6.16
N GLY A 86 -1.04 -1.64 -5.73
CA GLY A 86 -0.04 -2.59 -5.26
C GLY A 86 -0.04 -2.63 -3.73
N LEU A 87 -0.19 -3.82 -3.14
CA LEU A 87 -0.28 -4.02 -1.69
C LEU A 87 1.02 -4.58 -1.13
N ILE A 88 1.54 -3.95 -0.08
CA ILE A 88 2.75 -4.35 0.66
C ILE A 88 2.35 -4.50 2.13
N PHE A 89 2.63 -5.64 2.74
CA PHE A 89 2.25 -5.98 4.10
C PHE A 89 3.47 -6.18 5.00
N GLN A 90 3.28 -6.07 6.31
CA GLN A 90 4.30 -6.30 7.33
C GLN A 90 4.87 -7.74 7.26
N PHE A 91 4.01 -8.75 7.16
CA PHE A 91 4.40 -10.18 7.12
C PHE A 91 4.54 -10.73 5.69
N TYR A 92 4.93 -9.89 4.72
CA TYR A 92 5.21 -10.23 3.32
C TYR A 92 4.07 -10.93 2.56
N ASN A 93 3.30 -11.79 3.19
CA ASN A 93 2.20 -12.59 2.63
C ASN A 93 2.61 -13.33 1.33
N LEU A 94 3.82 -13.91 1.34
CA LEU A 94 4.30 -14.77 0.25
C LEU A 94 3.74 -16.18 0.44
N LEU A 95 3.39 -16.83 -0.67
CA LEU A 95 3.00 -18.24 -0.66
C LEU A 95 4.26 -19.10 -0.52
N PRO A 96 4.41 -19.88 0.58
CA PRO A 96 5.66 -20.57 0.90
C PRO A 96 5.99 -21.71 -0.06
N VAL A 97 4.99 -22.24 -0.78
CA VAL A 97 5.14 -23.30 -1.78
C VAL A 97 5.64 -22.80 -3.13
N LEU A 98 5.54 -21.48 -3.39
CA LEU A 98 5.97 -20.84 -4.62
C LEU A 98 7.38 -20.25 -4.47
N THR A 99 8.09 -20.20 -5.57
CA THR A 99 9.35 -19.44 -5.68
C THR A 99 9.10 -17.94 -5.67
N ALA A 100 10.17 -17.12 -5.54
CA ALA A 100 10.09 -15.67 -5.58
C ALA A 100 9.40 -15.17 -6.85
N ILE A 101 9.82 -15.66 -8.00
CA ILE A 101 9.25 -15.23 -9.28
C ILE A 101 7.79 -15.69 -9.46
N GLU A 102 7.42 -16.88 -9.00
CA GLU A 102 6.04 -17.34 -9.01
C GLU A 102 5.14 -16.51 -8.09
N ASN A 103 5.64 -16.07 -6.91
CA ASN A 103 4.94 -15.13 -6.06
C ASN A 103 4.71 -13.78 -6.75
N VAL A 104 5.70 -13.28 -7.48
CA VAL A 104 5.59 -12.02 -8.24
C VAL A 104 4.64 -12.15 -9.43
N GLU A 105 4.56 -13.33 -10.07
CA GLU A 105 3.63 -13.58 -11.18
C GLU A 105 2.15 -13.58 -10.76
N LEU A 106 1.81 -13.83 -9.48
CA LEU A 106 0.43 -14.03 -9.02
C LEU A 106 -0.56 -12.94 -9.48
N PRO A 107 -0.30 -11.64 -9.30
CA PRO A 107 -1.23 -10.59 -9.76
C PRO A 107 -1.45 -10.61 -11.28
N LEU A 108 -0.45 -11.03 -12.06
CA LEU A 108 -0.52 -11.07 -13.50
C LEU A 108 -1.44 -12.21 -14.03
N LEU A 109 -1.79 -13.19 -13.19
CA LEU A 109 -2.75 -14.24 -13.54
C LEU A 109 -4.17 -13.68 -13.78
N LEU A 110 -4.47 -12.49 -13.24
CA LEU A 110 -5.74 -11.80 -13.44
C LEU A 110 -5.76 -10.94 -14.72
N THR A 111 -4.68 -10.95 -15.50
CA THR A 111 -4.54 -10.19 -16.74
C THR A 111 -4.69 -11.09 -17.97
N SER A 112 -4.87 -10.49 -19.16
CA SER A 112 -4.89 -11.23 -20.44
C SER A 112 -3.52 -11.55 -21.00
N LEU A 113 -2.43 -11.26 -20.27
CA LEU A 113 -1.04 -11.48 -20.71
C LEU A 113 -0.75 -12.97 -20.94
N ALA A 114 -0.03 -13.29 -22.02
CA ALA A 114 0.48 -14.63 -22.27
C ALA A 114 1.50 -15.04 -21.17
N ARG A 115 1.68 -16.35 -20.98
CA ARG A 115 2.60 -16.88 -19.95
C ARG A 115 4.02 -16.32 -20.07
N GLY A 116 4.54 -16.19 -21.28
CA GLY A 116 5.87 -15.63 -21.52
C GLY A 116 5.99 -14.18 -21.08
N GLU A 117 4.98 -13.35 -21.42
CA GLU A 117 4.94 -11.94 -21.02
C GLU A 117 4.83 -11.75 -19.51
N ARG A 118 4.01 -12.57 -18.83
CA ARG A 118 3.94 -12.57 -17.36
C ARG A 118 5.29 -12.87 -16.74
N ARG A 119 5.99 -13.88 -17.26
CA ARG A 119 7.33 -14.26 -16.79
C ARG A 119 8.34 -13.14 -16.97
N GLU A 120 8.37 -12.52 -18.12
CA GLU A 120 9.25 -11.38 -18.41
C GLU A 120 9.00 -10.19 -17.47
N ARG A 121 7.72 -9.84 -17.24
CA ARG A 121 7.36 -8.77 -16.30
C ARG A 121 7.79 -9.09 -14.87
N ALA A 122 7.60 -10.33 -14.42
CA ALA A 122 8.02 -10.75 -13.08
C ALA A 122 9.56 -10.72 -12.92
N GLU A 123 10.32 -11.09 -13.96
CA GLU A 123 11.77 -10.95 -13.97
C GLU A 123 12.21 -9.50 -13.93
N LEU A 124 11.55 -8.61 -14.67
CA LEU A 124 11.80 -7.16 -14.61
C LEU A 124 11.54 -6.60 -13.20
N ALA A 125 10.42 -6.97 -12.58
CA ALA A 125 10.09 -6.55 -11.22
C ALA A 125 11.13 -7.05 -10.19
N LEU A 126 11.58 -8.31 -10.30
CA LEU A 126 12.65 -8.83 -9.44
C LEU A 126 14.00 -8.12 -9.68
N ARG A 127 14.30 -7.75 -10.90
CA ARG A 127 15.50 -6.91 -11.20
C ARG A 127 15.39 -5.54 -10.54
N ALA A 128 14.23 -4.90 -10.62
CA ALA A 128 14.01 -3.58 -10.03
C ALA A 128 14.24 -3.56 -8.51
N VAL A 129 13.96 -4.66 -7.81
CA VAL A 129 14.21 -4.79 -6.36
C VAL A 129 15.57 -5.46 -6.02
N GLY A 130 16.43 -5.71 -7.03
CA GLY A 130 17.78 -6.30 -6.84
C GLY A 130 17.81 -7.80 -6.58
N LEU A 131 16.73 -8.55 -6.88
CA LEU A 131 16.58 -9.98 -6.55
C LEU A 131 16.56 -10.92 -7.78
N ALA A 132 17.05 -10.48 -8.94
CA ALA A 132 17.11 -11.34 -10.13
C ALA A 132 17.81 -12.70 -9.85
N HIS A 133 18.88 -12.70 -9.06
CA HIS A 133 19.67 -13.88 -8.71
C HIS A 133 18.95 -14.81 -7.74
N ARG A 134 17.84 -14.38 -7.11
CA ARG A 134 17.02 -15.12 -6.15
C ARG A 134 15.68 -15.60 -6.73
N ALA A 135 15.42 -15.41 -8.03
CA ALA A 135 14.14 -15.68 -8.68
C ALA A 135 13.56 -17.08 -8.38
N HIS A 136 14.41 -18.09 -8.27
CA HIS A 136 13.99 -19.48 -8.05
C HIS A 136 14.05 -19.94 -6.59
N HIS A 137 14.39 -19.04 -5.64
CA HIS A 137 14.37 -19.36 -4.22
C HIS A 137 12.94 -19.31 -3.68
N ARG A 138 12.64 -20.17 -2.72
CA ARG A 138 11.39 -20.13 -1.96
C ARG A 138 11.51 -19.17 -0.76
N PRO A 139 10.40 -18.64 -0.21
CA PRO A 139 10.43 -17.71 0.92
C PRO A 139 11.31 -18.18 2.08
N GLN A 140 11.28 -19.46 2.43
CA GLN A 140 12.11 -20.02 3.51
C GLN A 140 13.64 -19.96 3.26
N GLN A 141 14.06 -19.71 2.03
CA GLN A 141 15.47 -19.59 1.63
C GLN A 141 15.93 -18.14 1.52
N LEU A 142 15.05 -17.19 1.84
CA LEU A 142 15.26 -15.75 1.75
C LEU A 142 15.28 -15.13 3.14
N SER A 143 16.15 -14.12 3.34
CA SER A 143 16.10 -13.28 4.53
C SER A 143 14.80 -12.48 4.60
N GLY A 144 14.45 -11.89 5.77
CA GLY A 144 13.27 -11.04 5.92
C GLY A 144 13.26 -9.87 4.92
N GLY A 145 14.40 -9.18 4.78
CA GLY A 145 14.54 -8.09 3.81
C GLY A 145 14.40 -8.56 2.35
N GLU A 146 14.93 -9.75 2.00
CA GLU A 146 14.73 -10.33 0.66
C GLU A 146 13.26 -10.71 0.43
N GLN A 147 12.57 -11.28 1.44
CA GLN A 147 11.13 -11.59 1.35
C GLN A 147 10.30 -10.32 1.13
N GLN A 148 10.62 -9.23 1.85
CA GLN A 148 9.94 -7.95 1.67
C GLN A 148 10.20 -7.36 0.29
N ARG A 149 11.41 -7.47 -0.25
CA ARG A 149 11.70 -7.07 -1.64
C ARG A 149 10.91 -7.89 -2.66
N VAL A 150 10.70 -9.20 -2.44
CA VAL A 150 9.80 -10.03 -3.28
C VAL A 150 8.36 -9.53 -3.17
N ALA A 151 7.86 -9.19 -1.97
CA ALA A 151 6.53 -8.63 -1.78
C ALA A 151 6.37 -7.28 -2.49
N ILE A 152 7.39 -6.42 -2.47
CA ILE A 152 7.41 -5.16 -3.22
C ILE A 152 7.41 -5.43 -4.75
N ALA A 153 8.23 -6.37 -5.23
CA ALA A 153 8.22 -6.77 -6.65
C ALA A 153 6.83 -7.24 -7.10
N ARG A 154 6.16 -8.05 -6.27
CA ARG A 154 4.78 -8.48 -6.50
C ARG A 154 3.81 -7.29 -6.53
N ALA A 155 3.99 -6.30 -5.67
CA ALA A 155 3.12 -5.13 -5.62
C ALA A 155 3.26 -4.24 -6.85
N ILE A 156 4.46 -4.15 -7.46
CA ILE A 156 4.72 -3.27 -8.62
C ILE A 156 4.56 -3.96 -9.98
N VAL A 157 4.41 -5.30 -10.03
CA VAL A 157 4.46 -6.08 -11.29
C VAL A 157 3.33 -5.75 -12.28
N THR A 158 2.19 -5.28 -11.79
CA THR A 158 1.05 -4.81 -12.60
C THR A 158 1.17 -3.36 -13.03
N ASP A 159 2.25 -2.67 -12.63
CA ASP A 159 2.48 -1.25 -12.84
C ASP A 159 1.38 -0.34 -12.26
N PRO A 160 0.98 -0.52 -10.98
CA PRO A 160 -0.13 0.21 -10.39
C PRO A 160 0.18 1.71 -10.22
N ASP A 161 -0.87 2.54 -10.14
CA ASP A 161 -0.75 3.98 -9.87
C ASP A 161 -0.45 4.27 -8.39
N LEU A 162 -0.95 3.40 -7.50
CA LEU A 162 -0.90 3.53 -6.05
C LEU A 162 -0.24 2.33 -5.40
N LEU A 163 0.77 2.56 -4.57
CA LEU A 163 1.32 1.58 -3.64
C LEU A 163 0.81 1.87 -2.22
N VAL A 164 0.27 0.85 -1.60
CA VAL A 164 -0.24 0.88 -0.22
C VAL A 164 0.61 -0.04 0.63
N ALA A 165 1.24 0.49 1.66
CA ALA A 165 2.16 -0.25 2.51
C ALA A 165 1.69 -0.19 3.98
N ASP A 166 1.33 -1.34 4.55
CA ASP A 166 0.95 -1.45 5.96
C ASP A 166 2.13 -2.01 6.77
N GLU A 167 2.80 -1.13 7.54
CA GLU A 167 3.98 -1.43 8.37
C GLU A 167 5.08 -2.20 7.60
N PRO A 168 5.54 -1.72 6.43
CA PRO A 168 6.40 -2.52 5.52
C PRO A 168 7.78 -2.86 6.09
N THR A 169 8.16 -2.27 7.20
CA THR A 169 9.45 -2.47 7.88
C THR A 169 9.32 -3.02 9.29
N GLY A 170 8.09 -3.31 9.75
CA GLY A 170 7.80 -3.64 11.15
C GLY A 170 8.43 -4.95 11.65
N ASP A 171 8.77 -5.88 10.74
CA ASP A 171 9.39 -7.19 11.05
C ASP A 171 10.87 -7.27 10.60
N LEU A 172 11.52 -6.12 10.35
CA LEU A 172 12.87 -6.04 9.83
C LEU A 172 13.86 -5.46 10.85
N ASP A 173 15.12 -5.89 10.77
CA ASP A 173 16.21 -5.19 11.44
C ASP A 173 16.41 -3.77 10.88
N ALA A 174 17.10 -2.92 11.64
CA ALA A 174 17.25 -1.50 11.30
C ALA A 174 17.86 -1.26 9.92
N LYS A 175 18.86 -2.06 9.51
CA LYS A 175 19.52 -1.93 8.21
C LYS A 175 18.59 -2.35 7.08
N SER A 176 17.93 -3.49 7.21
CA SER A 176 16.95 -3.97 6.24
C SER A 176 15.79 -3.01 6.10
N ALA A 177 15.33 -2.39 7.22
CA ALA A 177 14.29 -1.37 7.19
C ALA A 177 14.70 -0.13 6.39
N GLU A 178 15.92 0.38 6.59
CA GLU A 178 16.46 1.50 5.80
C GLU A 178 16.55 1.18 4.32
N ASP A 179 17.03 -0.03 3.99
CA ASP A 179 17.13 -0.51 2.60
C ASP A 179 15.75 -0.59 1.92
N ILE A 180 14.70 -1.01 2.64
CA ILE A 180 13.33 -1.06 2.12
C ILE A 180 12.74 0.34 1.93
N LEU A 181 12.92 1.25 2.90
CA LEU A 181 12.44 2.63 2.78
C LEU A 181 13.13 3.37 1.62
N THR A 182 14.44 3.15 1.45
CA THR A 182 15.20 3.67 0.31
C THR A 182 14.64 3.15 -1.01
N LEU A 183 14.39 1.84 -1.11
CA LEU A 183 13.79 1.24 -2.31
C LEU A 183 12.42 1.84 -2.62
N LEU A 184 11.55 2.02 -1.63
CA LEU A 184 10.23 2.65 -1.83
C LEU A 184 10.37 4.10 -2.32
N GLN A 185 11.31 4.87 -1.76
CA GLN A 185 11.59 6.22 -2.21
C GLN A 185 12.13 6.27 -3.64
N GLU A 186 13.01 5.34 -4.01
CA GLU A 186 13.52 5.21 -5.38
C GLU A 186 12.39 4.87 -6.36
N LEU A 187 11.51 3.93 -6.02
CA LEU A 187 10.33 3.59 -6.83
C LEU A 187 9.38 4.79 -6.99
N ASN A 188 9.14 5.55 -5.92
CA ASN A 188 8.34 6.77 -5.99
C ASN A 188 8.95 7.78 -6.96
N ARG A 189 10.25 8.08 -6.83
CA ARG A 189 10.93 9.10 -7.63
C ARG A 189 11.15 8.69 -9.10
N ALA A 190 11.50 7.42 -9.33
CA ALA A 190 11.83 6.94 -10.68
C ALA A 190 10.59 6.69 -11.55
N PHE A 191 9.47 6.30 -10.93
CA PHE A 191 8.25 5.90 -11.64
C PHE A 191 7.03 6.78 -11.30
N GLU A 192 7.24 7.87 -10.55
CA GLU A 192 6.18 8.82 -10.12
C GLU A 192 4.99 8.14 -9.43
N LYS A 193 5.23 6.99 -8.76
CA LYS A 193 4.18 6.25 -8.06
C LYS A 193 3.72 6.99 -6.82
N THR A 194 2.41 7.05 -6.61
CA THR A 194 1.88 7.52 -5.32
C THR A 194 2.04 6.42 -4.30
N ILE A 195 2.59 6.73 -3.12
CA ILE A 195 2.78 5.75 -2.04
C ILE A 195 2.12 6.25 -0.77
N VAL A 196 1.27 5.42 -0.18
CA VAL A 196 0.69 5.63 1.16
C VAL A 196 1.19 4.52 2.07
N MET A 197 1.93 4.90 3.10
CA MET A 197 2.53 3.97 4.05
C MET A 197 1.97 4.22 5.45
N VAL A 198 1.53 3.18 6.13
CA VAL A 198 1.30 3.21 7.58
C VAL A 198 2.60 2.80 8.27
N THR A 199 3.04 3.56 9.24
CA THR A 199 4.15 3.20 10.12
C THR A 199 4.06 3.88 11.47
N HIS A 200 4.62 3.25 12.49
CA HIS A 200 4.85 3.85 13.81
C HIS A 200 6.32 4.24 14.04
N ASP A 201 7.21 3.96 13.08
CA ASP A 201 8.64 4.30 13.17
C ASP A 201 8.86 5.78 12.76
N PRO A 202 9.23 6.67 13.71
CA PRO A 202 9.46 8.08 13.38
C PRO A 202 10.66 8.28 12.43
N ARG A 203 11.56 7.30 12.33
CA ARG A 203 12.70 7.40 11.40
C ARG A 203 12.25 7.45 9.95
N ALA A 204 11.08 6.87 9.62
CA ALA A 204 10.52 6.85 8.28
C ALA A 204 10.23 8.25 7.71
N GLU A 205 10.12 9.29 8.55
CA GLU A 205 9.93 10.69 8.14
C GLU A 205 11.00 11.19 7.16
N ARG A 206 12.20 10.58 7.15
CA ARG A 206 13.31 10.97 6.26
C ARG A 206 13.12 10.55 4.80
N TRP A 207 12.26 9.59 4.54
CA TRP A 207 12.05 9.01 3.20
C TRP A 207 10.75 9.45 2.53
N VAL A 208 9.84 10.07 3.29
CA VAL A 208 8.53 10.49 2.80
C VAL A 208 8.51 11.99 2.52
N ASP A 209 7.65 12.42 1.60
CA ASP A 209 7.43 13.84 1.31
C ASP A 209 6.62 14.52 2.41
N THR A 210 5.73 13.76 3.06
CA THR A 210 4.75 14.29 4.01
C THR A 210 4.37 13.25 5.05
N VAL A 211 4.22 13.69 6.29
CA VAL A 211 3.66 12.90 7.39
C VAL A 211 2.26 13.41 7.70
N VAL A 212 1.31 12.50 7.66
CA VAL A 212 -0.10 12.73 8.03
C VAL A 212 -0.34 12.04 9.37
N ARG A 213 -0.90 12.78 10.35
CA ARG A 213 -1.09 12.26 11.71
C ARG A 213 -2.56 12.06 12.03
N LEU A 214 -2.88 10.83 12.50
CA LEU A 214 -4.20 10.48 13.01
C LEU A 214 -4.14 10.22 14.51
N ASP A 215 -5.16 10.69 15.23
CA ASP A 215 -5.41 10.33 16.62
C ASP A 215 -6.91 10.06 16.83
N LYS A 216 -7.25 8.90 17.40
CA LYS A 216 -8.64 8.49 17.73
C LYS A 216 -9.63 8.66 16.57
N GLY A 217 -9.20 8.28 15.36
CA GLY A 217 -10.04 8.36 14.16
C GLY A 217 -10.13 9.73 13.50
N VAL A 218 -9.44 10.73 14.03
CA VAL A 218 -9.46 12.12 13.51
C VAL A 218 -8.11 12.49 12.92
N LEU A 219 -8.13 13.24 11.82
CA LEU A 219 -6.94 13.84 11.24
C LEU A 219 -6.50 15.04 12.10
N VAL A 220 -5.33 14.94 12.74
CA VAL A 220 -4.79 16.02 13.60
C VAL A 220 -3.75 16.88 12.89
N ASP A 221 -3.08 16.32 11.88
CA ASP A 221 -2.12 17.02 11.03
C ASP A 221 -2.13 16.40 9.63
N ASP A 222 -2.34 17.22 8.60
CA ASP A 222 -2.33 16.82 7.20
C ASP A 222 -0.97 17.01 6.53
N GLY A 223 0.05 17.45 7.28
CA GLY A 223 1.39 17.69 6.77
C GLY A 223 1.47 18.77 5.68
N GLY A 224 0.49 19.64 5.58
CA GLY A 224 0.42 20.70 4.57
C GLY A 224 -0.08 20.25 3.20
N LEU A 225 -0.70 19.08 3.09
CA LEU A 225 -1.30 18.57 1.84
C LEU A 225 -2.55 19.37 1.41
N GLY A 226 -3.13 20.13 2.34
CA GLY A 226 -4.36 20.88 2.13
C GLY A 226 -5.61 20.02 2.22
N ARG A 227 -6.76 20.68 2.43
CA ARG A 227 -8.06 20.02 2.42
C ARG A 227 -8.50 19.81 0.97
N ALA A 228 -9.16 18.69 0.69
CA ALA A 228 -9.81 18.45 -0.59
C ALA A 228 -10.65 19.70 -0.96
N ILE A 229 -10.44 20.22 -2.18
CA ILE A 229 -11.23 21.35 -2.69
C ILE A 229 -12.67 20.83 -2.84
N ALA A 230 -13.60 21.51 -2.18
CA ALA A 230 -15.03 21.16 -2.16
C ALA A 230 -15.67 21.27 -3.54
#